data_babafd5227e20c126e555609e1a7e549
#
_entry.id   babafd5227e20c126e555609e1a7e549
#
_cell.length_a   1.000
_cell.length_b   1.000
_cell.length_c   1.000
_cell.angle_alpha   90.00
_cell.angle_beta   90.00
_cell.angle_gamma   90.00
#
_symmetry.space_group_name_H-M   'P 1'
#
loop_
_entity.id
_entity.type
_entity.pdbx_description
1 polymer ?
#
loop_
_entity_poly.entity_id
_entity_poly.type
_entity_poly.pdbx_seq_one_letter_code
_entity_poly.pdbx_strand_id
1 'polypeptide(L)'
;MSEKLVTKGIVLRATATKEADYILNILTDSLGRIAVVARGARRKGSRIAAGSELLAFSELVLYQRGNWYYLDEASTITLFDGIRQDIELLSLASYFAEMTECVTAEDEPVPEILSLLLNSLYALDTLQKPQSIVKAAFELKLLALSGYEPLLDGCAVCGTHNPKEPVFDAQQGVLLCRECADHGGGGLLPLDAGSFAAMRHVLFSEPKRMLSFSLSGETEKRFAAVCEVFAQVQLDRRFKTLDFYKSMKIDN
;
A
#
# COMPACT_ATOMS: atom_id res chain seq x y z
N MET A 1 31.55 21.15 -1.41
CA MET A 1 30.11 21.51 -1.46
C MET A 1 29.37 20.19 -1.59
N SER A 2 28.46 19.87 -0.67
CA SER A 2 27.64 18.66 -0.84
C SER A 2 26.72 18.86 -2.07
N GLU A 3 26.68 17.88 -2.94
CA GLU A 3 25.80 17.87 -4.10
C GLU A 3 24.34 17.90 -3.62
N LYS A 4 23.53 18.79 -4.19
CA LYS A 4 22.09 18.83 -3.94
C LYS A 4 21.41 17.80 -4.83
N LEU A 5 20.58 16.96 -4.24
CA LEU A 5 19.77 15.96 -4.92
C LEU A 5 18.32 16.42 -4.93
N VAL A 6 17.67 16.38 -6.08
CA VAL A 6 16.24 16.71 -6.21
C VAL A 6 15.49 15.43 -6.57
N THR A 7 14.45 15.12 -5.82
CA THR A 7 13.61 13.92 -6.02
C THR A 7 12.19 14.21 -5.56
N LYS A 8 11.21 13.45 -6.07
CA LYS A 8 9.85 13.46 -5.55
C LYS A 8 9.66 12.26 -4.62
N GLY A 9 8.96 12.48 -3.51
CA GLY A 9 8.74 11.39 -2.57
C GLY A 9 7.58 11.63 -1.63
N ILE A 10 7.09 10.53 -1.04
CA ILE A 10 6.02 10.53 -0.06
C ILE A 10 6.56 10.07 1.30
N VAL A 11 6.17 10.77 2.36
CA VAL A 11 6.56 10.42 3.73
C VAL A 11 5.75 9.22 4.21
N LEU A 12 6.40 8.07 4.37
CA LEU A 12 5.79 6.84 4.91
C LEU A 12 5.72 6.85 6.43
N ARG A 13 6.70 7.50 7.08
CA ARG A 13 6.76 7.61 8.54
C ARG A 13 7.54 8.86 8.95
N ALA A 14 7.04 9.58 9.96
CA ALA A 14 7.70 10.71 10.58
C ALA A 14 7.92 10.42 12.07
N THR A 15 9.17 10.26 12.48
CA THR A 15 9.54 10.01 13.89
C THR A 15 10.12 11.27 14.49
N ALA A 16 9.47 11.81 15.53
CA ALA A 16 9.96 12.96 16.24
C ALA A 16 11.29 12.62 16.95
N THR A 17 12.30 13.47 16.78
CA THR A 17 13.60 13.33 17.43
C THR A 17 14.07 14.71 17.88
N LYS A 18 14.84 14.74 18.98
CA LYS A 18 15.24 16.00 19.63
C LYS A 18 14.03 16.91 19.89
N GLU A 19 14.26 18.21 20.08
CA GLU A 19 13.17 19.15 20.37
C GLU A 19 12.30 19.50 19.15
N ALA A 20 12.92 19.60 17.97
CA ALA A 20 12.25 20.16 16.79
C ALA A 20 12.52 19.44 15.47
N ASP A 21 13.16 18.28 15.48
CA ASP A 21 13.56 17.54 14.30
C ASP A 21 12.63 16.34 14.06
N TYR A 22 12.56 15.89 12.80
CA TYR A 22 12.04 14.57 12.43
C TYR A 22 13.14 13.72 11.80
N ILE A 23 13.04 12.41 11.97
CA ILE A 23 13.59 11.41 11.05
C ILE A 23 12.42 10.93 10.22
N LEU A 24 12.49 11.18 8.91
CA LEU A 24 11.47 10.80 7.94
C LEU A 24 11.90 9.55 7.20
N ASN A 25 10.99 8.60 7.01
CA ASN A 25 11.13 7.50 6.09
C ASN A 25 10.35 7.87 4.83
N ILE A 26 11.03 8.06 3.71
CA ILE A 26 10.44 8.60 2.48
C ILE A 26 10.64 7.59 1.36
N LEU A 27 9.56 7.26 0.66
CA LEU A 27 9.65 6.54 -0.61
C LEU A 27 9.74 7.56 -1.74
N THR A 28 10.83 7.51 -2.49
CA THR A 28 11.14 8.43 -3.57
C THR A 28 11.05 7.77 -4.94
N ASP A 29 10.92 8.59 -5.98
CA ASP A 29 10.86 8.12 -7.36
C ASP A 29 12.22 7.67 -7.92
N SER A 30 13.32 8.22 -7.39
CA SER A 30 14.66 8.02 -7.96
C SER A 30 15.70 7.43 -7.01
N LEU A 31 15.49 7.53 -5.68
CA LEU A 31 16.45 7.06 -4.66
C LEU A 31 15.92 5.85 -3.86
N GLY A 32 14.73 5.34 -4.19
CA GLY A 32 14.10 4.29 -3.41
C GLY A 32 13.57 4.80 -2.06
N ARG A 33 13.53 3.92 -1.05
CA ARG A 33 13.15 4.29 0.31
C ARG A 33 14.37 4.75 1.07
N ILE A 34 14.34 5.99 1.57
CA ILE A 34 15.47 6.63 2.26
C ILE A 34 15.09 7.19 3.61
N ALA A 35 16.05 7.23 4.53
CA ALA A 35 15.93 7.91 5.82
C ALA A 35 16.49 9.35 5.70
N VAL A 36 15.66 10.35 6.03
CA VAL A 36 15.98 11.77 5.87
C VAL A 36 15.82 12.50 7.19
N VAL A 37 16.83 13.28 7.58
CA VAL A 37 16.78 14.16 8.76
C VAL A 37 16.18 15.49 8.36
N ALA A 38 15.00 15.81 8.88
CA ALA A 38 14.31 17.09 8.68
C ALA A 38 14.52 17.98 9.92
N ARG A 39 15.59 18.79 9.88
CA ARG A 39 15.98 19.66 11.00
C ARG A 39 15.03 20.82 11.15
N GLY A 40 14.54 21.03 12.37
CA GLY A 40 13.64 22.13 12.68
C GLY A 40 12.26 22.03 12.01
N ALA A 41 11.89 20.86 11.46
CA ALA A 41 10.58 20.67 10.80
C ALA A 41 9.41 21.00 11.74
N ARG A 42 9.56 20.74 13.04
CA ARG A 42 8.54 20.99 14.08
C ARG A 42 8.53 22.42 14.64
N ARG A 43 9.45 23.29 14.20
CA ARG A 43 9.46 24.69 14.64
C ARG A 43 8.30 25.44 14.01
N LYS A 44 7.70 26.36 14.76
CA LYS A 44 6.67 27.26 14.25
C LYS A 44 7.22 28.07 13.06
N GLY A 45 6.51 28.03 11.91
CA GLY A 45 6.92 28.73 10.70
C GLY A 45 8.04 28.04 9.90
N SER A 46 8.33 26.77 10.18
CA SER A 46 9.30 26.00 9.39
C SER A 46 8.81 25.83 7.94
N ARG A 47 9.71 26.15 6.98
CA ARG A 47 9.39 26.03 5.54
C ARG A 47 9.23 24.58 5.07
N ILE A 48 9.80 23.62 5.81
CA ILE A 48 9.74 22.20 5.50
C ILE A 48 8.66 21.47 6.30
N ALA A 49 7.89 22.17 7.16
CA ALA A 49 6.93 21.54 8.06
C ALA A 49 5.89 20.70 7.30
N ALA A 50 5.21 21.30 6.33
CA ALA A 50 4.15 20.62 5.57
C ALA A 50 4.68 19.39 4.81
N GLY A 51 5.83 19.52 4.14
CA GLY A 51 6.45 18.40 3.41
C GLY A 51 7.08 17.32 4.30
N SER A 52 7.13 17.54 5.61
CA SER A 52 7.63 16.58 6.60
C SER A 52 6.52 15.81 7.32
N GLU A 53 5.27 16.07 7.00
CA GLU A 53 4.14 15.39 7.61
C GLU A 53 3.93 14.00 6.98
N LEU A 54 3.33 13.10 7.76
CA LEU A 54 2.93 11.78 7.27
C LEU A 54 2.08 11.89 6.02
N LEU A 55 2.36 11.09 5.00
CA LEU A 55 1.69 11.06 3.69
C LEU A 55 1.86 12.34 2.85
N ALA A 56 2.68 13.29 3.25
CA ALA A 56 3.00 14.44 2.39
C ALA A 56 3.78 13.96 1.16
N PHE A 57 3.26 14.22 -0.03
CA PHE A 57 3.96 14.00 -1.29
C PHE A 57 4.52 15.33 -1.79
N SER A 58 5.83 15.39 -1.94
CA SER A 58 6.56 16.66 -2.18
C SER A 58 7.71 16.46 -3.17
N GLU A 59 8.09 17.53 -3.84
CA GLU A 59 9.41 17.68 -4.42
C GLU A 59 10.38 18.08 -3.32
N LEU A 60 11.45 17.32 -3.16
CA LEU A 60 12.40 17.41 -2.06
C LEU A 60 13.77 17.80 -2.59
N VAL A 61 14.38 18.77 -1.95
CA VAL A 61 15.81 19.09 -2.14
C VAL A 61 16.56 18.54 -0.95
N LEU A 62 17.42 17.57 -1.22
CA LEU A 62 18.22 16.87 -0.22
C LEU A 62 19.70 17.20 -0.37
N TYR A 63 20.45 17.10 0.71
CA TYR A 63 21.89 17.02 0.67
C TYR A 63 22.39 15.86 1.52
N GLN A 64 23.48 15.24 1.10
CA GLN A 64 24.10 14.14 1.82
C GLN A 64 25.24 14.60 2.69
N ARG A 65 25.31 14.11 3.93
CA ARG A 65 26.44 14.31 4.84
C ARG A 65 26.76 13.00 5.54
N GLY A 66 27.89 12.41 5.19
CA GLY A 66 28.20 11.02 5.57
C GLY A 66 27.16 10.09 4.95
N ASN A 67 26.60 9.20 5.74
CA ASN A 67 25.58 8.23 5.32
C ASN A 67 24.14 8.76 5.50
N TRP A 68 23.95 10.05 5.79
CA TRP A 68 22.64 10.60 6.08
C TRP A 68 22.20 11.61 5.02
N TYR A 69 20.94 11.52 4.60
CA TYR A 69 20.26 12.55 3.86
C TYR A 69 19.66 13.59 4.82
N TYR A 70 19.69 14.83 4.41
CA TYR A 70 19.11 15.96 5.12
C TYR A 70 18.16 16.72 4.20
N LEU A 71 16.99 17.06 4.70
CA LEU A 71 16.00 17.86 3.98
C LEU A 71 16.41 19.34 4.06
N ASP A 72 16.65 19.95 2.89
CA ASP A 72 16.94 21.36 2.73
C ASP A 72 15.66 22.14 2.41
N GLU A 73 14.92 21.67 1.38
CA GLU A 73 13.66 22.26 0.94
C GLU A 73 12.62 21.16 0.64
N ALA A 74 11.33 21.50 0.82
CA ALA A 74 10.22 20.65 0.46
C ALA A 74 9.09 21.50 -0.16
N SER A 75 8.83 21.27 -1.44
CA SER A 75 7.71 21.89 -2.17
C SER A 75 6.57 20.87 -2.23
N THR A 76 5.55 21.06 -1.39
CA THR A 76 4.44 20.13 -1.26
C THR A 76 3.61 20.10 -2.54
N ILE A 77 3.40 18.88 -3.08
CA ILE A 77 2.56 18.62 -4.26
C ILE A 77 1.14 18.30 -3.79
N THR A 78 0.99 17.42 -2.80
CA THR A 78 -0.31 17.12 -2.17
C THR A 78 -0.14 16.65 -0.73
N LEU A 79 -1.14 16.95 0.10
CA LEU A 79 -1.23 16.51 1.49
C LEU A 79 -2.36 15.49 1.71
N PHE A 80 -3.19 15.22 0.69
CA PHE A 80 -4.38 14.38 0.82
C PHE A 80 -5.30 14.86 1.95
N ASP A 81 -5.77 16.10 1.83
CA ASP A 81 -6.50 16.79 2.90
C ASP A 81 -7.79 16.09 3.33
N GLY A 82 -8.50 15.41 2.41
CA GLY A 82 -9.67 14.60 2.73
C GLY A 82 -9.32 13.44 3.65
N ILE A 83 -8.18 12.77 3.41
CA ILE A 83 -7.69 11.70 4.29
C ILE A 83 -7.35 12.25 5.68
N ARG A 84 -6.73 13.42 5.76
CA ARG A 84 -6.31 14.03 7.04
C ARG A 84 -7.47 14.46 7.93
N GLN A 85 -8.62 14.77 7.35
CA GLN A 85 -9.81 15.21 8.07
C GLN A 85 -10.68 14.05 8.57
N ASP A 86 -10.40 12.82 8.14
CA ASP A 86 -11.14 11.61 8.48
C ASP A 86 -10.20 10.59 9.15
N ILE A 87 -10.45 10.29 10.43
CA ILE A 87 -9.59 9.38 11.20
C ILE A 87 -9.61 7.95 10.65
N GLU A 88 -10.71 7.50 10.08
CA GLU A 88 -10.84 6.18 9.47
C GLU A 88 -9.99 6.11 8.19
N LEU A 89 -10.10 7.11 7.32
CA LEU A 89 -9.27 7.22 6.11
C LEU A 89 -7.79 7.36 6.45
N LEU A 90 -7.46 8.17 7.45
CA LEU A 90 -6.07 8.35 7.89
C LEU A 90 -5.47 7.05 8.43
N SER A 91 -6.26 6.27 9.18
CA SER A 91 -5.79 4.97 9.68
C SER A 91 -5.55 3.96 8.56
N LEU A 92 -6.44 3.93 7.55
CA LEU A 92 -6.26 3.09 6.36
C LEU A 92 -5.05 3.52 5.52
N ALA A 93 -4.87 4.81 5.30
CA ALA A 93 -3.72 5.35 4.58
C ALA A 93 -2.40 5.09 5.32
N SER A 94 -2.41 5.14 6.65
CA SER A 94 -1.27 4.76 7.49
C SER A 94 -0.93 3.27 7.36
N TYR A 95 -1.93 2.41 7.21
CA TYR A 95 -1.73 1.00 6.90
C TYR A 95 -1.05 0.80 5.53
N PHE A 96 -1.48 1.54 4.51
CA PHE A 96 -0.81 1.49 3.21
C PHE A 96 0.65 1.92 3.30
N ALA A 97 0.95 2.96 4.07
CA ALA A 97 2.33 3.40 4.29
C ALA A 97 3.16 2.33 5.04
N GLU A 98 2.60 1.68 6.08
CA GLU A 98 3.28 0.61 6.82
C GLU A 98 3.53 -0.62 5.94
N MET A 99 2.57 -1.03 5.11
CA MET A 99 2.75 -2.11 4.13
C MET A 99 3.84 -1.77 3.12
N THR A 100 3.80 -0.56 2.56
CA THR A 100 4.81 -0.10 1.60
C THR A 100 6.20 -0.11 2.21
N GLU A 101 6.34 0.38 3.44
CA GLU A 101 7.62 0.33 4.17
C GLU A 101 8.11 -1.10 4.40
N CYS A 102 7.19 -2.04 4.63
CA CYS A 102 7.51 -3.45 4.86
C CYS A 102 8.11 -4.14 3.63
N VAL A 103 7.62 -3.82 2.44
CA VAL A 103 8.01 -4.53 1.20
C VAL A 103 9.08 -3.83 0.37
N THR A 104 9.46 -2.60 0.73
CA THR A 104 10.48 -1.84 -0.01
C THR A 104 11.83 -1.90 0.69
N ALA A 105 12.90 -2.17 -0.08
CA ALA A 105 14.27 -2.09 0.40
C ALA A 105 14.75 -0.62 0.49
N GLU A 106 15.82 -0.38 1.25
CA GLU A 106 16.49 0.93 1.29
C GLU A 106 17.32 1.12 0.02
N ASP A 107 17.37 2.37 -0.46
CA ASP A 107 18.17 2.80 -1.61
C ASP A 107 17.87 2.03 -2.94
N GLU A 108 16.71 1.38 -3.03
CA GLU A 108 16.26 0.66 -4.22
C GLU A 108 15.01 1.33 -4.81
N PRO A 109 15.10 1.96 -5.99
CA PRO A 109 13.96 2.61 -6.63
C PRO A 109 12.87 1.62 -7.04
N VAL A 110 11.64 1.89 -6.65
CA VAL A 110 10.44 1.08 -6.97
C VAL A 110 9.28 2.00 -7.41
N PRO A 111 9.40 2.65 -8.58
CA PRO A 111 8.45 3.67 -9.03
C PRO A 111 7.03 3.14 -9.19
N GLU A 112 6.85 1.85 -9.50
CA GLU A 112 5.54 1.20 -9.60
C GLU A 112 4.83 1.14 -8.24
N ILE A 113 5.56 0.87 -7.17
CA ILE A 113 5.01 0.84 -5.79
C ILE A 113 4.66 2.27 -5.34
N LEU A 114 5.50 3.26 -5.64
CA LEU A 114 5.18 4.66 -5.38
C LEU A 114 3.91 5.08 -6.13
N SER A 115 3.82 4.74 -7.41
CA SER A 115 2.62 5.02 -8.23
C SER A 115 1.37 4.34 -7.67
N LEU A 116 1.47 3.08 -7.24
CA LEU A 116 0.38 2.34 -6.62
C LEU A 116 -0.12 3.05 -5.35
N LEU A 117 0.81 3.43 -4.45
CA LEU A 117 0.47 4.12 -3.21
C LEU A 117 -0.24 5.45 -3.51
N LEU A 118 0.32 6.29 -4.38
CA LEU A 118 -0.26 7.59 -4.72
C LEU A 118 -1.65 7.45 -5.36
N ASN A 119 -1.85 6.51 -6.28
CA ASN A 119 -3.15 6.26 -6.92
C ASN A 119 -4.18 5.74 -5.91
N SER A 120 -3.79 4.92 -4.95
CA SER A 120 -4.69 4.40 -3.91
C SER A 120 -5.10 5.50 -2.93
N LEU A 121 -4.16 6.36 -2.52
CA LEU A 121 -4.47 7.53 -1.69
C LEU A 121 -5.39 8.51 -2.44
N TYR A 122 -5.13 8.79 -3.72
CA TYR A 122 -6.00 9.62 -4.55
C TYR A 122 -7.41 9.03 -4.68
N ALA A 123 -7.52 7.72 -4.80
CA ALA A 123 -8.82 7.04 -4.88
C ALA A 123 -9.63 7.19 -3.59
N LEU A 124 -8.98 7.19 -2.43
CA LEU A 124 -9.64 7.44 -1.14
C LEU A 124 -9.98 8.92 -0.95
N ASP A 125 -9.02 9.80 -1.20
CA ASP A 125 -9.09 11.23 -0.93
C ASP A 125 -10.07 11.96 -1.85
N THR A 126 -9.89 11.77 -3.14
CA THR A 126 -10.56 12.58 -4.19
C THR A 126 -11.70 11.83 -4.86
N LEU A 127 -11.51 10.55 -5.21
CA LEU A 127 -12.54 9.78 -5.91
C LEU A 127 -13.56 9.15 -4.96
N GLN A 128 -13.31 9.20 -3.67
CA GLN A 128 -14.16 8.64 -2.61
C GLN A 128 -14.63 7.21 -2.91
N LYS A 129 -13.69 6.38 -3.43
CA LYS A 129 -13.95 4.97 -3.71
C LYS A 129 -14.16 4.19 -2.40
N PRO A 130 -14.96 3.10 -2.42
CA PRO A 130 -15.17 2.28 -1.23
C PRO A 130 -13.84 1.80 -0.63
N GLN A 131 -13.65 2.07 0.65
CA GLN A 131 -12.39 1.76 1.36
C GLN A 131 -12.01 0.27 1.28
N SER A 132 -13.00 -0.62 1.40
CA SER A 132 -12.84 -2.08 1.28
C SER A 132 -12.26 -2.49 -0.07
N ILE A 133 -12.74 -1.89 -1.16
CA ILE A 133 -12.27 -2.14 -2.52
C ILE A 133 -10.85 -1.61 -2.72
N VAL A 134 -10.59 -0.36 -2.29
CA VAL A 134 -9.26 0.25 -2.42
C VAL A 134 -8.23 -0.53 -1.61
N LYS A 135 -8.58 -0.90 -0.36
CA LYS A 135 -7.73 -1.70 0.51
C LYS A 135 -7.34 -3.03 -0.14
N ALA A 136 -8.32 -3.81 -0.56
CA ALA A 136 -8.10 -5.13 -1.15
C ALA A 136 -7.27 -5.06 -2.45
N ALA A 137 -7.58 -4.08 -3.31
CA ALA A 137 -6.83 -3.87 -4.54
C ALA A 137 -5.38 -3.43 -4.27
N PHE A 138 -5.16 -2.56 -3.28
CA PHE A 138 -3.83 -2.15 -2.85
C PHE A 138 -3.02 -3.33 -2.31
N GLU A 139 -3.58 -4.11 -1.38
CA GLU A 139 -2.93 -5.29 -0.80
C GLU A 139 -2.49 -6.27 -1.88
N LEU A 140 -3.40 -6.66 -2.77
CA LEU A 140 -3.13 -7.63 -3.83
C LEU A 140 -2.08 -7.13 -4.82
N LYS A 141 -2.20 -5.87 -5.28
CA LYS A 141 -1.27 -5.31 -6.26
C LYS A 141 0.10 -5.04 -5.67
N LEU A 142 0.18 -4.60 -4.41
CA LEU A 142 1.44 -4.40 -3.71
C LEU A 142 2.22 -5.72 -3.59
N LEU A 143 1.55 -6.80 -3.20
CA LEU A 143 2.15 -8.12 -3.15
C LEU A 143 2.67 -8.57 -4.50
N ALA A 144 1.89 -8.40 -5.57
CA ALA A 144 2.32 -8.76 -6.92
C ALA A 144 3.58 -7.98 -7.33
N LEU A 145 3.62 -6.68 -7.07
CA LEU A 145 4.79 -5.84 -7.38
C LEU A 145 6.02 -6.16 -6.50
N SER A 146 5.80 -6.83 -5.37
CA SER A 146 6.85 -7.22 -4.41
C SER A 146 7.31 -8.68 -4.59
N GLY A 147 6.91 -9.34 -5.68
CA GLY A 147 7.33 -10.71 -6.00
C GLY A 147 6.43 -11.81 -5.44
N TYR A 148 5.28 -11.45 -4.84
CA TYR A 148 4.27 -12.40 -4.35
C TYR A 148 3.04 -12.44 -5.27
N GLU A 149 3.25 -12.37 -6.59
CA GLU A 149 2.14 -12.38 -7.55
C GLU A 149 1.44 -13.74 -7.53
N PRO A 150 0.12 -13.78 -7.24
CA PRO A 150 -0.61 -15.04 -7.22
C PRO A 150 -0.89 -15.54 -8.64
N LEU A 151 -0.88 -16.86 -8.81
CA LEU A 151 -1.16 -17.54 -10.08
C LEU A 151 -2.69 -17.75 -10.22
N LEU A 152 -3.35 -16.88 -11.01
CA LEU A 152 -4.79 -16.87 -11.20
C LEU A 152 -5.24 -17.24 -12.64
N ASP A 153 -4.35 -17.78 -13.46
CA ASP A 153 -4.67 -18.14 -14.85
C ASP A 153 -5.52 -19.40 -14.97
N GLY A 154 -5.45 -20.27 -13.95
CA GLY A 154 -6.20 -21.49 -13.90
C GLY A 154 -5.88 -22.31 -12.65
N CYS A 155 -6.57 -23.42 -12.50
CA CYS A 155 -6.29 -24.37 -11.41
C CYS A 155 -4.86 -24.89 -11.51
N ALA A 156 -4.07 -24.72 -10.46
CA ALA A 156 -2.66 -25.12 -10.41
C ALA A 156 -2.46 -26.63 -10.53
N VAL A 157 -3.50 -27.44 -10.26
CA VAL A 157 -3.44 -28.92 -10.31
C VAL A 157 -3.91 -29.47 -11.66
N CYS A 158 -5.12 -29.11 -12.13
CA CYS A 158 -5.71 -29.69 -13.33
C CYS A 158 -5.70 -28.76 -14.56
N GLY A 159 -5.22 -27.52 -14.42
CA GLY A 159 -5.11 -26.55 -15.52
C GLY A 159 -6.43 -25.92 -15.97
N THR A 160 -7.56 -26.18 -15.31
CA THR A 160 -8.84 -25.57 -15.70
C THR A 160 -8.80 -24.05 -15.54
N HIS A 161 -8.89 -23.30 -16.64
CA HIS A 161 -8.72 -21.83 -16.65
C HIS A 161 -9.81 -21.04 -15.93
N ASN A 162 -11.06 -21.49 -15.98
CA ASN A 162 -12.19 -20.80 -15.33
C ASN A 162 -13.02 -21.83 -14.53
N PRO A 163 -12.53 -22.23 -13.35
CA PRO A 163 -13.26 -23.16 -12.50
C PRO A 163 -14.59 -22.55 -12.05
N LYS A 164 -15.66 -23.35 -12.04
CA LYS A 164 -17.01 -22.91 -11.63
C LYS A 164 -17.06 -22.48 -10.17
N GLU A 165 -16.32 -23.19 -9.31
CA GLU A 165 -16.17 -22.92 -7.88
C GLU A 165 -14.68 -22.73 -7.58
N PRO A 166 -14.14 -21.53 -7.84
CA PRO A 166 -12.74 -21.24 -7.60
C PRO A 166 -12.43 -21.18 -6.10
N VAL A 167 -11.28 -21.74 -5.73
CA VAL A 167 -10.74 -21.71 -4.38
C VAL A 167 -9.32 -21.13 -4.46
N PHE A 168 -9.02 -20.20 -3.60
CA PHE A 168 -7.70 -19.59 -3.53
C PHE A 168 -6.91 -20.17 -2.35
N ASP A 169 -5.74 -20.70 -2.63
CA ASP A 169 -4.77 -21.09 -1.61
C ASP A 169 -3.87 -19.88 -1.29
N ALA A 170 -4.13 -19.26 -0.14
CA ALA A 170 -3.39 -18.08 0.28
C ALA A 170 -1.94 -18.39 0.68
N GLN A 171 -1.61 -19.63 1.05
CA GLN A 171 -0.24 -20.02 1.40
C GLN A 171 0.63 -20.17 0.15
N GLN A 172 0.10 -20.82 -0.87
CA GLN A 172 0.82 -21.06 -2.11
C GLN A 172 0.63 -19.94 -3.13
N GLY A 173 -0.35 -19.05 -2.93
CA GLY A 173 -0.67 -17.99 -3.88
C GLY A 173 -1.23 -18.53 -5.21
N VAL A 174 -2.00 -19.61 -5.19
CA VAL A 174 -2.50 -20.26 -6.40
C VAL A 174 -4.01 -20.45 -6.41
N LEU A 175 -4.58 -20.51 -7.61
CA LEU A 175 -5.97 -20.89 -7.83
C LEU A 175 -6.13 -22.40 -7.91
N LEU A 176 -7.19 -22.92 -7.31
CA LEU A 176 -7.63 -24.31 -7.40
C LEU A 176 -9.10 -24.37 -7.85
N CYS A 177 -9.52 -25.45 -8.52
CA CYS A 177 -10.93 -25.78 -8.61
C CYS A 177 -11.38 -26.52 -7.34
N ARG A 178 -12.69 -26.56 -7.07
CA ARG A 178 -13.24 -27.20 -5.87
C ARG A 178 -12.77 -28.64 -5.70
N GLU A 179 -12.81 -29.43 -6.78
CA GLU A 179 -12.42 -30.84 -6.78
C GLU A 179 -10.94 -31.01 -6.39
N CYS A 180 -10.05 -30.14 -6.88
CA CYS A 180 -8.63 -30.21 -6.54
C CYS A 180 -8.33 -29.67 -5.15
N ALA A 181 -9.14 -28.73 -4.65
CA ALA A 181 -9.00 -28.16 -3.32
C ALA A 181 -9.34 -29.15 -2.20
N ASP A 182 -10.21 -30.11 -2.44
CA ASP A 182 -10.60 -31.12 -1.44
C ASP A 182 -9.43 -32.03 -1.00
N HIS A 183 -8.32 -32.00 -1.73
CA HIS A 183 -7.06 -32.69 -1.40
C HIS A 183 -5.98 -31.75 -0.85
N GLY A 184 -6.31 -30.47 -0.62
CA GLY A 184 -5.37 -29.43 -0.17
C GLY A 184 -5.26 -29.31 1.35
N GLY A 185 -4.29 -28.51 1.78
CA GLY A 185 -4.04 -28.18 3.19
C GLY A 185 -4.92 -27.05 3.72
N GLY A 186 -4.56 -26.47 4.87
CA GLY A 186 -5.23 -25.30 5.45
C GLY A 186 -4.96 -24.02 4.65
N GLY A 187 -5.81 -23.00 4.84
CA GLY A 187 -5.65 -21.70 4.21
C GLY A 187 -6.42 -21.51 2.88
N LEU A 188 -7.31 -22.45 2.56
CA LEU A 188 -8.15 -22.45 1.37
C LEU A 188 -9.32 -21.47 1.53
N LEU A 189 -9.45 -20.53 0.61
CA LEU A 189 -10.45 -19.46 0.62
C LEU A 189 -11.37 -19.59 -0.60
N PRO A 190 -12.66 -19.94 -0.41
CA PRO A 190 -13.62 -20.03 -1.52
C PRO A 190 -13.83 -18.63 -2.14
N LEU A 191 -13.81 -18.58 -3.47
CA LEU A 191 -14.15 -17.40 -4.25
C LEU A 191 -15.51 -17.56 -4.92
N ASP A 192 -16.19 -16.45 -5.17
CA ASP A 192 -17.27 -16.39 -6.16
C ASP A 192 -16.74 -15.80 -7.49
N ALA A 193 -17.56 -15.88 -8.53
CA ALA A 193 -17.15 -15.40 -9.85
C ALA A 193 -16.76 -13.92 -9.86
N GLY A 194 -17.42 -13.08 -9.03
CA GLY A 194 -17.15 -11.65 -8.95
C GLY A 194 -15.83 -11.36 -8.22
N SER A 195 -15.58 -11.98 -7.07
CA SER A 195 -14.32 -11.80 -6.33
C SER A 195 -13.12 -12.34 -7.12
N PHE A 196 -13.28 -13.46 -7.80
CA PHE A 196 -12.24 -14.00 -8.69
C PHE A 196 -11.94 -13.05 -9.87
N ALA A 197 -13.00 -12.56 -10.55
CA ALA A 197 -12.83 -11.59 -11.63
C ALA A 197 -12.17 -10.30 -11.15
N ALA A 198 -12.53 -9.82 -9.96
CA ALA A 198 -11.90 -8.64 -9.36
C ALA A 198 -10.41 -8.84 -9.07
N MET A 199 -10.02 -9.98 -8.51
CA MET A 199 -8.59 -10.30 -8.29
C MET A 199 -7.81 -10.27 -9.61
N ARG A 200 -8.31 -10.92 -10.66
CA ARG A 200 -7.68 -10.89 -12.00
C ARG A 200 -7.62 -9.49 -12.57
N HIS A 201 -8.71 -8.72 -12.44
CA HIS A 201 -8.74 -7.34 -12.92
C HIS A 201 -7.66 -6.49 -12.25
N VAL A 202 -7.51 -6.57 -10.93
CA VAL A 202 -6.49 -5.84 -10.18
C VAL A 202 -5.08 -6.22 -10.62
N LEU A 203 -4.81 -7.50 -10.82
CA LEU A 203 -3.48 -7.96 -11.21
C LEU A 203 -3.09 -7.52 -12.62
N PHE A 204 -3.97 -7.71 -13.59
CA PHE A 204 -3.64 -7.56 -15.01
C PHE A 204 -3.99 -6.18 -15.59
N SER A 205 -4.67 -5.31 -14.81
CA SER A 205 -4.94 -3.94 -15.25
C SER A 205 -3.77 -3.00 -15.01
N GLU A 206 -3.68 -1.99 -15.87
CA GLU A 206 -2.81 -0.84 -15.63
C GLU A 206 -3.19 -0.13 -14.31
N PRO A 207 -2.23 0.49 -13.59
CA PRO A 207 -2.48 1.12 -12.29
C PRO A 207 -3.65 2.13 -12.30
N LYS A 208 -3.81 2.89 -13.38
CA LYS A 208 -4.91 3.87 -13.53
C LYS A 208 -6.29 3.23 -13.65
N ARG A 209 -6.37 1.97 -14.09
CA ARG A 209 -7.61 1.22 -14.31
C ARG A 209 -7.88 0.18 -13.23
N MET A 210 -6.95 -0.04 -12.31
CA MET A 210 -7.02 -1.04 -11.27
C MET A 210 -8.34 -0.98 -10.47
N LEU A 211 -8.90 0.20 -10.25
CA LEU A 211 -10.13 0.44 -9.51
C LEU A 211 -11.34 0.75 -10.41
N SER A 212 -11.32 0.36 -11.69
CA SER A 212 -12.42 0.61 -12.65
C SER A 212 -13.52 -0.44 -12.61
N PHE A 213 -13.74 -1.06 -11.48
CA PHE A 213 -14.84 -2.00 -11.24
C PHE A 213 -15.61 -1.62 -9.97
N SER A 214 -16.73 -2.27 -9.75
CA SER A 214 -17.52 -2.17 -8.52
C SER A 214 -17.96 -3.56 -8.08
N LEU A 215 -17.96 -3.79 -6.79
CA LEU A 215 -18.51 -4.96 -6.13
C LEU A 215 -19.50 -4.50 -5.07
N SER A 216 -20.38 -5.39 -4.62
CA SER A 216 -21.31 -5.10 -3.54
C SER A 216 -21.62 -6.35 -2.72
N GLY A 217 -22.15 -6.15 -1.53
CA GLY A 217 -22.63 -7.20 -0.67
C GLY A 217 -21.57 -8.23 -0.30
N GLU A 218 -21.90 -9.50 -0.41
CA GLU A 218 -21.01 -10.61 0.01
C GLU A 218 -19.80 -10.77 -0.91
N THR A 219 -19.90 -10.44 -2.19
CA THR A 219 -18.78 -10.50 -3.13
C THR A 219 -17.70 -9.50 -2.76
N GLU A 220 -18.08 -8.27 -2.38
CA GLU A 220 -17.14 -7.26 -1.90
C GLU A 220 -16.42 -7.71 -0.62
N LYS A 221 -17.19 -8.21 0.37
CA LYS A 221 -16.64 -8.72 1.63
C LYS A 221 -15.66 -9.86 1.39
N ARG A 222 -16.00 -10.79 0.48
CA ARG A 222 -15.17 -11.93 0.12
C ARG A 222 -13.86 -11.49 -0.54
N PHE A 223 -13.93 -10.59 -1.52
CA PHE A 223 -12.76 -10.01 -2.16
C PHE A 223 -11.84 -9.35 -1.12
N ALA A 224 -12.40 -8.52 -0.24
CA ALA A 224 -11.63 -7.85 0.81
C ALA A 224 -10.99 -8.84 1.80
N ALA A 225 -11.72 -9.86 2.22
CA ALA A 225 -11.22 -10.86 3.15
C ALA A 225 -10.10 -11.72 2.55
N VAL A 226 -10.25 -12.14 1.29
CA VAL A 226 -9.23 -12.98 0.62
C VAL A 226 -7.93 -12.20 0.42
N CYS A 227 -7.99 -10.94 -0.03
CA CYS A 227 -6.80 -10.12 -0.22
C CYS A 227 -6.09 -9.85 1.11
N GLU A 228 -6.84 -9.57 2.18
CA GLU A 228 -6.26 -9.36 3.51
C GLU A 228 -5.56 -10.61 4.06
N VAL A 229 -6.23 -11.77 3.99
CA VAL A 229 -5.63 -13.05 4.44
C VAL A 229 -4.38 -13.35 3.63
N PHE A 230 -4.42 -13.17 2.32
CA PHE A 230 -3.26 -13.36 1.44
C PHE A 230 -2.09 -12.46 1.85
N ALA A 231 -2.36 -11.17 2.11
CA ALA A 231 -1.32 -10.24 2.53
C ALA A 231 -0.69 -10.64 3.88
N GLN A 232 -1.50 -11.05 4.85
CA GLN A 232 -1.01 -11.49 6.16
C GLN A 232 -0.18 -12.78 6.07
N VAL A 233 -0.60 -13.73 5.24
CA VAL A 233 0.08 -15.00 5.04
C VAL A 233 1.41 -14.82 4.33
N GLN A 234 1.43 -14.07 3.20
CA GLN A 234 2.64 -13.91 2.40
C GLN A 234 3.70 -13.06 3.10
N LEU A 235 3.31 -12.05 3.87
CA LEU A 235 4.25 -11.19 4.59
C LEU A 235 4.59 -11.73 6.00
N ASP A 236 3.93 -12.78 6.46
CA ASP A 236 4.06 -13.36 7.81
C ASP A 236 4.09 -12.27 8.90
N ARG A 237 3.20 -11.29 8.77
CA ARG A 237 3.22 -10.10 9.61
C ARG A 237 1.82 -9.61 9.97
N ARG A 238 1.68 -9.13 11.22
CA ARG A 238 0.55 -8.31 11.66
C ARG A 238 0.90 -6.84 11.58
N PHE A 239 -0.05 -6.04 11.13
CA PHE A 239 0.09 -4.59 10.99
C PHE A 239 -0.73 -3.88 12.07
N LYS A 240 -0.07 -3.12 12.93
CA LYS A 240 -0.75 -2.39 14.01
C LYS A 240 -1.72 -1.33 13.48
N THR A 241 -1.40 -0.73 12.35
CA THR A 241 -2.26 0.25 11.68
C THR A 241 -3.52 -0.40 11.11
N LEU A 242 -3.45 -1.65 10.64
CA LEU A 242 -4.64 -2.41 10.23
C LEU A 242 -5.54 -2.76 11.42
N ASP A 243 -4.94 -3.19 12.53
CA ASP A 243 -5.70 -3.47 13.76
C ASP A 243 -6.42 -2.22 14.26
N PHE A 244 -5.75 -1.06 14.21
CA PHE A 244 -6.35 0.23 14.57
C PHE A 244 -7.48 0.61 13.60
N TYR A 245 -7.27 0.51 12.28
CA TYR A 245 -8.32 0.76 11.29
C TYR A 245 -9.56 -0.12 11.52
N LYS A 246 -9.36 -1.40 11.82
CA LYS A 246 -10.48 -2.31 12.11
C LYS A 246 -11.23 -1.95 13.39
N SER A 247 -10.55 -1.48 14.42
CA SER A 247 -11.19 -1.06 15.66
C SER A 247 -12.14 0.12 15.45
N MET A 248 -11.81 1.05 14.54
CA MET A 248 -12.67 2.18 14.18
C MET A 248 -13.99 1.77 13.53
N LYS A 249 -14.01 0.61 12.83
CA LYS A 249 -15.22 0.11 12.15
C LYS A 249 -16.19 -0.65 13.03
N ILE A 250 -15.73 -1.12 14.18
CA ILE A 250 -16.58 -1.88 15.12
C ILE A 250 -17.47 -0.92 15.94
N ASP A 251 -17.05 0.32 16.12
CA ASP A 251 -17.74 1.33 16.94
C ASP A 251 -18.76 2.17 16.15
N ASN A 252 -18.95 1.89 14.85
CA ASN A 252 -19.95 2.51 13.97
C ASN A 252 -20.99 1.47 13.51
#